data_e07c17d0a00bdc95fa5e20ea61fa5e8b
#
_entry.id   e07c17d0a00bdc95fa5e20ea61fa5e8b
#
_cell.length_a   1.000
_cell.length_b   1.000
_cell.length_c   1.000
_cell.angle_alpha   90.00
_cell.angle_beta   90.00
_cell.angle_gamma   90.00
#
_symmetry.space_group_name_H-M   'P 1'
#
loop_
_entity.id
_entity.type
_entity.pdbx_description
1 polymer ?
#
loop_
_entity_poly.entity_id
_entity_poly.type
_entity_poly.pdbx_seq_one_letter_code
_entity_poly.pdbx_strand_id
1 'polypeptide(L)'
;IEQFMTQYFSHSLNLVEEMQAELQHAVTKIQRHRTIVTELSAASQRVGMAETAEKLLSVSVEIGELRAHNSHMGSEITAIDAEQHQTDLRVKALQSAASADSQHRKMIELIQSLVPILTEYATRRRDQLAEPLSKEFTSGFELLSRKSDLIKSIDVDSATYEVQIGMEGFTGNWLDRDLSATEKQHVGLSLLYALRRLASKPLPVVVDTPTSRMDTRHKGYSVTKFYPNLSHQVIVLATSDDLAGGLHKELKSANAFGQQVLLKEDGPARISVICGDLKSFF
;
A
#
# COMPACT_ATOMS: atom_id res chain seq x y z
N ILE A 1 8.90 -29.37 15.63
CA ILE A 1 7.68 -29.63 14.87
C ILE A 1 6.68 -28.49 15.11
N GLU A 2 6.40 -28.08 16.36
CA GLU A 2 5.45 -27.00 16.69
C GLU A 2 5.80 -25.65 16.08
N GLN A 3 7.07 -25.22 16.15
CA GLN A 3 7.50 -23.96 15.51
C GLN A 3 7.32 -23.98 13.99
N PHE A 4 7.56 -25.13 13.36
CA PHE A 4 7.39 -25.31 11.93
C PHE A 4 5.91 -25.28 11.53
N MET A 5 5.03 -25.92 12.32
CA MET A 5 3.60 -25.93 12.09
C MET A 5 2.96 -24.56 12.26
N THR A 6 3.31 -23.81 13.31
CA THR A 6 2.80 -22.46 13.54
C THR A 6 3.27 -21.48 12.44
N GLN A 7 4.51 -21.60 11.99
CA GLN A 7 5.07 -20.76 10.92
C GLN A 7 4.42 -21.10 9.55
N TYR A 8 4.16 -22.38 9.29
CA TYR A 8 3.51 -22.81 8.05
C TYR A 8 2.03 -22.37 8.00
N PHE A 9 1.28 -22.52 9.11
CA PHE A 9 -0.10 -22.07 9.19
C PHE A 9 -0.26 -20.56 9.07
N SER A 10 0.57 -19.78 9.75
CA SER A 10 0.52 -18.33 9.62
C SER A 10 0.90 -17.86 8.22
N HIS A 11 1.86 -18.53 7.57
CA HIS A 11 2.24 -18.20 6.21
C HIS A 11 1.12 -18.53 5.20
N SER A 12 0.49 -19.70 5.34
CA SER A 12 -0.61 -20.11 4.46
C SER A 12 -1.85 -19.22 4.63
N LEU A 13 -2.16 -18.82 5.86
CA LEU A 13 -3.30 -17.93 6.14
C LEU A 13 -3.07 -16.54 5.54
N ASN A 14 -1.88 -15.98 5.74
CA ASN A 14 -1.52 -14.70 5.15
C ASN A 14 -1.58 -14.73 3.61
N LEU A 15 -1.14 -15.84 3.01
CA LEU A 15 -1.19 -16.02 1.55
C LEU A 15 -2.64 -16.07 1.03
N VAL A 16 -3.53 -16.76 1.73
CA VAL A 16 -4.97 -16.81 1.38
C VAL A 16 -5.61 -15.43 1.51
N GLU A 17 -5.32 -14.68 2.57
CA GLU A 17 -5.84 -13.32 2.77
C GLU A 17 -5.33 -12.38 1.67
N GLU A 18 -4.04 -12.46 1.32
CA GLU A 18 -3.44 -11.67 0.24
C GLU A 18 -4.07 -11.99 -1.12
N MET A 19 -4.27 -13.28 -1.42
CA MET A 19 -4.93 -13.71 -2.66
C MET A 19 -6.41 -13.32 -2.70
N GLN A 20 -7.13 -13.35 -1.58
CA GLN A 20 -8.52 -12.86 -1.51
C GLN A 20 -8.60 -11.35 -1.76
N ALA A 21 -7.68 -10.57 -1.20
CA ALA A 21 -7.61 -9.14 -1.45
C ALA A 21 -7.30 -8.82 -2.93
N GLU A 22 -6.37 -9.54 -3.55
CA GLU A 22 -6.08 -9.41 -4.98
C GLU A 22 -7.27 -9.80 -5.87
N LEU A 23 -7.99 -10.86 -5.49
CA LEU A 23 -9.21 -11.29 -6.18
C LEU A 23 -10.28 -10.21 -6.13
N GLN A 24 -10.53 -9.64 -4.98
CA GLN A 24 -11.49 -8.57 -4.79
C GLN A 24 -11.12 -7.32 -5.60
N HIS A 25 -9.84 -6.95 -5.61
CA HIS A 25 -9.32 -5.87 -6.42
C HIS A 25 -9.51 -6.13 -7.93
N ALA A 26 -9.24 -7.36 -8.39
CA ALA A 26 -9.44 -7.76 -9.77
C ALA A 26 -10.92 -7.70 -10.19
N VAL A 27 -11.84 -8.17 -9.32
CA VAL A 27 -13.29 -8.10 -9.55
C VAL A 27 -13.77 -6.65 -9.68
N THR A 28 -13.31 -5.77 -8.79
CA THR A 28 -13.63 -4.34 -8.81
C THR A 28 -13.13 -3.70 -10.11
N LYS A 29 -11.91 -4.03 -10.53
CA LYS A 29 -11.31 -3.55 -11.78
C LYS A 29 -12.11 -4.02 -13.02
N ILE A 30 -12.55 -5.27 -13.03
CA ILE A 30 -13.41 -5.81 -14.09
C ILE A 30 -14.75 -5.08 -14.18
N GLN A 31 -15.38 -4.81 -13.05
CA GLN A 31 -16.64 -4.05 -13.00
C GLN A 31 -16.47 -2.63 -13.56
N ARG A 32 -15.39 -1.95 -13.17
CA ARG A 32 -15.05 -0.60 -13.66
C ARG A 32 -14.83 -0.59 -15.18
N HIS A 33 -14.10 -1.56 -15.71
CA HIS A 33 -13.90 -1.66 -17.16
C HIS A 33 -15.20 -1.99 -17.91
N ARG A 34 -16.09 -2.77 -17.32
CA ARG A 34 -17.44 -2.99 -17.89
C ARG A 34 -18.24 -1.70 -18.01
N THR A 35 -18.21 -0.85 -16.99
CA THR A 35 -18.90 0.45 -17.02
C THR A 35 -18.31 1.34 -18.11
N ILE A 36 -16.98 1.43 -18.22
CA ILE A 36 -16.29 2.18 -19.27
C ILE A 36 -16.66 1.66 -20.67
N VAL A 37 -16.72 0.35 -20.86
CA VAL A 37 -17.12 -0.25 -22.15
C VAL A 37 -18.57 0.10 -22.51
N THR A 38 -19.49 0.09 -21.54
CA THR A 38 -20.89 0.49 -21.78
C THR A 38 -21.02 1.99 -22.08
N GLU A 39 -20.28 2.83 -21.40
CA GLU A 39 -20.24 4.28 -21.67
C GLU A 39 -19.61 4.60 -23.03
N LEU A 40 -18.50 3.95 -23.38
CA LEU A 40 -17.84 4.09 -24.68
C LEU A 40 -18.71 3.54 -25.83
N SER A 41 -19.46 2.46 -25.64
CA SER A 41 -20.38 1.95 -26.64
C SER A 41 -21.54 2.91 -26.89
N ALA A 42 -22.03 3.58 -25.84
CA ALA A 42 -23.06 4.63 -25.97
C ALA A 42 -22.51 5.90 -26.62
N ALA A 43 -21.24 6.27 -26.35
CA ALA A 43 -20.55 7.40 -26.97
C ALA A 43 -20.19 7.13 -28.44
N SER A 44 -19.86 5.89 -28.79
CA SER A 44 -19.49 5.44 -30.16
C SER A 44 -20.59 5.66 -31.17
N GLN A 45 -21.85 5.71 -30.74
CA GLN A 45 -22.95 6.07 -31.64
C GLN A 45 -22.96 7.57 -32.02
N ARG A 46 -22.09 8.40 -31.38
CA ARG A 46 -22.08 9.86 -31.57
C ARG A 46 -20.81 10.43 -32.20
N VAL A 47 -19.68 9.73 -32.19
CA VAL A 47 -18.37 10.24 -32.68
C VAL A 47 -17.51 9.14 -33.26
N GLY A 48 -17.01 9.31 -34.46
CA GLY A 48 -15.97 8.60 -35.25
C GLY A 48 -15.52 7.21 -34.80
N MET A 49 -15.95 6.17 -35.52
CA MET A 49 -15.85 4.75 -35.16
C MET A 49 -14.44 4.17 -34.96
N ALA A 50 -13.37 4.75 -35.45
CA ALA A 50 -12.05 4.12 -35.43
C ALA A 50 -11.34 4.19 -34.06
N GLU A 51 -11.32 5.35 -33.42
CA GLU A 51 -10.61 5.55 -32.14
C GLU A 51 -11.32 4.88 -30.95
N THR A 52 -12.66 4.84 -31.00
CA THR A 52 -13.46 4.12 -30.00
C THR A 52 -13.36 2.60 -30.14
N ALA A 53 -13.21 2.08 -31.35
CA ALA A 53 -13.02 0.67 -31.61
C ALA A 53 -11.67 0.18 -31.09
N GLU A 54 -10.61 0.96 -31.23
CA GLU A 54 -9.28 0.63 -30.70
C GLU A 54 -9.25 0.59 -29.17
N LYS A 55 -9.87 1.59 -28.53
CA LYS A 55 -10.05 1.60 -27.07
C LYS A 55 -10.93 0.45 -26.57
N LEU A 56 -11.98 0.10 -27.28
CA LEU A 56 -12.81 -1.06 -26.96
C LEU A 56 -12.02 -2.38 -27.06
N LEU A 57 -11.16 -2.50 -28.05
CA LEU A 57 -10.33 -3.69 -28.25
C LEU A 57 -9.29 -3.82 -27.11
N SER A 58 -8.62 -2.73 -26.75
CA SER A 58 -7.64 -2.74 -25.65
C SER A 58 -8.28 -3.09 -24.30
N VAL A 59 -9.44 -2.51 -23.98
CA VAL A 59 -10.19 -2.81 -22.76
C VAL A 59 -10.71 -4.25 -22.76
N SER A 60 -11.11 -4.77 -23.93
CA SER A 60 -11.56 -6.16 -24.06
C SER A 60 -10.43 -7.16 -23.81
N VAL A 61 -9.20 -6.86 -24.27
CA VAL A 61 -8.01 -7.66 -23.99
C VAL A 61 -7.69 -7.63 -22.48
N GLU A 62 -7.67 -6.45 -21.87
CA GLU A 62 -7.41 -6.34 -20.43
C GLU A 62 -8.46 -7.07 -19.56
N ILE A 63 -9.74 -7.02 -19.96
CA ILE A 63 -10.79 -7.84 -19.33
C ILE A 63 -10.50 -9.32 -19.47
N GLY A 64 -10.00 -9.75 -20.63
CA GLY A 64 -9.62 -11.14 -20.89
C GLY A 64 -8.49 -11.61 -19.98
N GLU A 65 -7.44 -10.82 -19.86
CA GLU A 65 -6.30 -11.10 -18.99
C GLU A 65 -6.69 -11.13 -17.50
N LEU A 66 -7.49 -10.15 -17.05
CA LEU A 66 -7.98 -10.12 -15.67
C LEU A 66 -8.90 -11.30 -15.34
N ARG A 67 -9.71 -11.78 -16.30
CA ARG A 67 -10.52 -12.99 -16.11
C ARG A 67 -9.68 -14.24 -16.02
N ALA A 68 -8.65 -14.36 -16.86
CA ALA A 68 -7.72 -15.48 -16.81
C ALA A 68 -6.96 -15.51 -15.47
N HIS A 69 -6.48 -14.35 -15.02
CA HIS A 69 -5.81 -14.21 -13.72
C HIS A 69 -6.74 -14.55 -12.54
N ASN A 70 -7.97 -14.06 -12.57
CA ASN A 70 -8.99 -14.38 -11.57
C ASN A 70 -9.31 -15.88 -11.51
N SER A 71 -9.43 -16.53 -12.70
CA SER A 71 -9.64 -17.99 -12.77
C SER A 71 -8.44 -18.76 -12.20
N HIS A 72 -7.23 -18.30 -12.48
CA HIS A 72 -5.99 -18.90 -11.94
C HIS A 72 -5.97 -18.79 -10.41
N MET A 73 -6.17 -17.60 -9.86
CA MET A 73 -6.23 -17.38 -8.40
C MET A 73 -7.34 -18.20 -7.73
N GLY A 74 -8.51 -18.34 -8.37
CA GLY A 74 -9.58 -19.20 -7.88
C GLY A 74 -9.15 -20.68 -7.78
N SER A 75 -8.36 -21.17 -8.74
CA SER A 75 -7.83 -22.53 -8.68
C SER A 75 -6.75 -22.70 -7.61
N GLU A 76 -5.91 -21.70 -7.41
CA GLU A 76 -4.89 -21.71 -6.35
C GLU A 76 -5.52 -21.66 -4.96
N ILE A 77 -6.53 -20.82 -4.73
CA ILE A 77 -7.30 -20.81 -3.47
C ILE A 77 -7.88 -22.20 -3.18
N THR A 78 -8.51 -22.84 -4.18
CA THR A 78 -9.08 -24.18 -3.99
C THR A 78 -8.01 -25.22 -3.65
N ALA A 79 -6.81 -25.12 -4.24
CA ALA A 79 -5.69 -26.01 -3.93
C ALA A 79 -5.16 -25.78 -2.50
N ILE A 80 -5.03 -24.52 -2.07
CA ILE A 80 -4.60 -24.16 -0.71
C ILE A 80 -5.63 -24.63 0.32
N ASP A 81 -6.93 -24.44 0.08
CA ASP A 81 -7.99 -24.90 0.95
C ASP A 81 -7.96 -26.44 1.12
N ALA A 82 -7.68 -27.16 0.05
CA ALA A 82 -7.54 -28.62 0.09
C ALA A 82 -6.31 -29.04 0.93
N GLU A 83 -5.18 -28.35 0.79
CA GLU A 83 -3.96 -28.57 1.56
C GLU A 83 -4.16 -28.20 3.03
N GLN A 84 -4.85 -27.11 3.31
CA GLN A 84 -5.23 -26.72 4.66
C GLN A 84 -6.11 -27.79 5.31
N HIS A 85 -7.11 -28.30 4.59
CA HIS A 85 -7.96 -29.36 5.10
C HIS A 85 -7.18 -30.66 5.40
N GLN A 86 -6.25 -31.05 4.53
CA GLN A 86 -5.37 -32.19 4.80
C GLN A 86 -4.49 -31.98 6.01
N THR A 87 -3.97 -30.77 6.19
CA THR A 87 -3.13 -30.41 7.33
C THR A 87 -3.92 -30.45 8.63
N ASP A 88 -5.16 -29.93 8.63
CA ASP A 88 -6.08 -30.01 9.76
C ASP A 88 -6.38 -31.46 10.17
N LEU A 89 -6.59 -32.34 9.19
CA LEU A 89 -6.79 -33.78 9.47
C LEU A 89 -5.53 -34.40 10.09
N ARG A 90 -4.34 -34.04 9.61
CA ARG A 90 -3.06 -34.49 10.19
C ARG A 90 -2.87 -33.96 11.61
N VAL A 91 -3.17 -32.70 11.87
CA VAL A 91 -3.11 -32.11 13.21
C VAL A 91 -4.06 -32.85 14.16
N LYS A 92 -5.31 -33.10 13.75
CA LYS A 92 -6.28 -33.88 14.54
C LYS A 92 -5.80 -35.31 14.81
N ALA A 93 -5.22 -35.98 13.83
CA ALA A 93 -4.65 -37.31 14.01
C ALA A 93 -3.45 -37.32 14.98
N LEU A 94 -2.54 -36.36 14.87
CA LEU A 94 -1.42 -36.18 15.80
C LEU A 94 -1.87 -35.81 17.21
N GLN A 95 -2.92 -34.98 17.35
CA GLN A 95 -3.53 -34.63 18.62
C GLN A 95 -4.14 -35.85 19.29
N SER A 96 -4.85 -36.72 18.53
CA SER A 96 -5.42 -37.95 19.05
C SER A 96 -4.34 -38.97 19.46
N ALA A 97 -3.24 -39.08 18.74
CA ALA A 97 -2.09 -39.92 19.08
C ALA A 97 -1.32 -39.39 20.30
N ALA A 98 -1.14 -38.05 20.40
CA ALA A 98 -0.50 -37.40 21.55
C ALA A 98 -1.38 -37.38 22.81
N SER A 99 -2.70 -37.65 22.70
CA SER A 99 -3.63 -37.64 23.82
C SER A 99 -3.39 -38.73 24.88
N ALA A 100 -2.45 -39.62 24.66
CA ALA A 100 -1.96 -40.57 25.64
C ALA A 100 -1.09 -39.95 26.74
N ASP A 101 -0.53 -38.73 26.50
CA ASP A 101 0.34 -38.03 27.44
C ASP A 101 -0.38 -36.82 28.06
N SER A 102 -0.56 -36.81 29.37
CA SER A 102 -1.31 -35.79 30.09
C SER A 102 -0.73 -34.37 29.98
N GLN A 103 0.59 -34.24 29.74
CA GLN A 103 1.26 -32.92 29.54
C GLN A 103 0.95 -32.34 28.18
N HIS A 104 0.98 -33.14 27.12
CA HIS A 104 0.64 -32.69 25.78
C HIS A 104 -0.83 -32.27 25.66
N ARG A 105 -1.73 -32.97 26.34
CA ARG A 105 -3.16 -32.60 26.39
C ARG A 105 -3.35 -31.19 26.97
N LYS A 106 -2.72 -30.91 28.12
CA LYS A 106 -2.81 -29.59 28.77
C LYS A 106 -2.26 -28.48 27.89
N MET A 107 -1.18 -28.74 27.14
CA MET A 107 -0.62 -27.77 26.20
C MET A 107 -1.54 -27.51 25.00
N ILE A 108 -2.17 -28.55 24.46
CA ILE A 108 -3.16 -28.42 23.39
C ILE A 108 -4.38 -27.62 23.85
N GLU A 109 -4.91 -27.92 25.04
CA GLU A 109 -6.02 -27.16 25.63
C GLU A 109 -5.66 -25.68 25.83
N LEU A 110 -4.45 -25.40 26.31
CA LEU A 110 -3.96 -24.02 26.44
C LEU A 110 -3.89 -23.31 25.11
N ILE A 111 -3.30 -23.93 24.09
CA ILE A 111 -3.21 -23.34 22.73
C ILE A 111 -4.62 -23.07 22.18
N GLN A 112 -5.53 -24.03 22.29
CA GLN A 112 -6.92 -23.88 21.83
C GLN A 112 -7.67 -22.77 22.56
N SER A 113 -7.36 -22.53 23.84
CA SER A 113 -7.93 -21.41 24.59
C SER A 113 -7.33 -20.06 24.24
N LEU A 114 -6.06 -20.01 23.78
CA LEU A 114 -5.39 -18.78 23.43
C LEU A 114 -5.77 -18.24 22.04
N VAL A 115 -6.06 -19.13 21.08
CA VAL A 115 -6.40 -18.72 19.70
C VAL A 115 -7.58 -17.73 19.66
N PRO A 116 -8.75 -18.00 20.28
CA PRO A 116 -9.86 -17.05 20.26
C PRO A 116 -9.51 -15.72 20.96
N ILE A 117 -8.73 -15.76 22.03
CA ILE A 117 -8.29 -14.57 22.76
C ILE A 117 -7.40 -13.69 21.87
N LEU A 118 -6.44 -14.31 21.17
CA LEU A 118 -5.56 -13.59 20.25
C LEU A 118 -6.31 -13.04 19.05
N THR A 119 -7.28 -13.79 18.53
CA THR A 119 -8.15 -13.33 17.44
C THR A 119 -9.00 -12.13 17.87
N GLU A 120 -9.61 -12.20 19.04
CA GLU A 120 -10.37 -11.09 19.60
C GLU A 120 -9.46 -9.87 19.87
N TYR A 121 -8.29 -10.08 20.43
CA TYR A 121 -7.31 -9.03 20.64
C TYR A 121 -6.90 -8.36 19.31
N ALA A 122 -6.61 -9.14 18.28
CA ALA A 122 -6.23 -8.63 16.97
C ALA A 122 -7.38 -7.80 16.35
N THR A 123 -8.63 -8.28 16.47
CA THR A 123 -9.82 -7.56 15.99
C THR A 123 -10.02 -6.26 16.74
N ARG A 124 -10.01 -6.29 18.07
CA ARG A 124 -10.13 -5.08 18.90
C ARG A 124 -9.01 -4.08 18.61
N ARG A 125 -7.78 -4.57 18.41
CA ARG A 125 -6.63 -3.72 18.08
C ARG A 125 -6.78 -3.06 16.72
N ARG A 126 -7.31 -3.77 15.74
CA ARG A 126 -7.65 -3.28 14.41
C ARG A 126 -8.66 -2.14 14.47
N ASP A 127 -9.78 -2.37 15.16
CA ASP A 127 -10.84 -1.37 15.33
C ASP A 127 -10.34 -0.11 16.04
N GLN A 128 -9.49 -0.26 17.05
CA GLN A 128 -8.86 0.85 17.75
C GLN A 128 -7.90 1.67 16.89
N LEU A 129 -7.33 1.08 15.84
CA LEU A 129 -6.36 1.76 14.97
C LEU A 129 -7.02 2.41 13.76
N ALA A 130 -8.24 2.03 13.37
CA ALA A 130 -8.91 2.54 12.17
C ALA A 130 -9.10 4.07 12.22
N GLU A 131 -9.67 4.59 13.30
CA GLU A 131 -9.89 6.03 13.47
C GLU A 131 -8.58 6.84 13.56
N PRO A 132 -7.59 6.46 14.40
CA PRO A 132 -6.28 7.11 14.38
C PRO A 132 -5.60 7.05 13.01
N LEU A 133 -5.74 5.93 12.28
CA LEU A 133 -5.18 5.79 10.93
C LEU A 133 -5.82 6.79 9.96
N SER A 134 -7.13 6.89 9.95
CA SER A 134 -7.87 7.88 9.14
C SER A 134 -7.42 9.31 9.45
N LYS A 135 -7.26 9.65 10.72
CA LYS A 135 -6.82 10.98 11.16
C LYS A 135 -5.39 11.29 10.70
N GLU A 136 -4.44 10.40 10.94
CA GLU A 136 -3.05 10.61 10.53
C GLU A 136 -2.90 10.56 9.00
N PHE A 137 -3.72 9.78 8.30
CA PHE A 137 -3.77 9.79 6.85
C PHE A 137 -4.23 11.14 6.30
N THR A 138 -5.29 11.71 6.88
CA THR A 138 -5.76 13.07 6.54
C THR A 138 -4.66 14.09 6.73
N SER A 139 -4.00 14.08 7.89
CA SER A 139 -2.88 14.97 8.19
C SER A 139 -1.73 14.83 7.19
N GLY A 140 -1.37 13.61 6.80
CA GLY A 140 -0.35 13.36 5.78
C GLY A 140 -0.75 13.90 4.41
N PHE A 141 -2.02 13.75 4.04
CA PHE A 141 -2.55 14.23 2.77
C PHE A 141 -2.59 15.76 2.70
N GLU A 142 -2.95 16.42 3.80
CA GLU A 142 -2.93 17.88 3.92
C GLU A 142 -1.53 18.48 3.75
N LEU A 143 -0.49 17.79 4.20
CA LEU A 143 0.90 18.22 4.01
C LEU A 143 1.34 18.17 2.54
N LEU A 144 0.75 17.29 1.72
CA LEU A 144 1.12 17.05 0.32
C LEU A 144 0.22 17.78 -0.66
N SER A 145 -1.07 17.86 -0.35
CA SER A 145 -2.09 18.28 -1.30
C SER A 145 -2.45 19.76 -1.13
N ARG A 146 -2.52 20.46 -2.27
CA ARG A 146 -3.13 21.80 -2.34
C ARG A 146 -4.66 21.77 -2.31
N LYS A 147 -5.23 20.58 -2.49
CA LYS A 147 -6.68 20.34 -2.48
C LYS A 147 -7.17 19.85 -1.12
N SER A 148 -6.38 20.09 -0.06
CA SER A 148 -6.77 19.72 1.30
C SER A 148 -8.14 20.27 1.69
N ASP A 149 -8.43 21.50 1.27
CA ASP A 149 -9.71 22.18 1.56
C ASP A 149 -10.93 21.49 0.89
N LEU A 150 -10.68 20.61 -0.09
CA LEU A 150 -11.73 19.86 -0.79
C LEU A 150 -11.98 18.47 -0.19
N ILE A 151 -11.13 18.02 0.73
CA ILE A 151 -11.31 16.73 1.40
C ILE A 151 -12.38 16.88 2.48
N LYS A 152 -13.42 16.07 2.40
CA LYS A 152 -14.50 16.00 3.41
C LYS A 152 -14.22 14.98 4.48
N SER A 153 -13.79 13.80 4.07
CA SER A 153 -13.44 12.70 4.97
C SER A 153 -12.39 11.80 4.34
N ILE A 154 -11.59 11.17 5.18
CA ILE A 154 -10.78 10.00 4.84
C ILE A 154 -11.13 8.95 5.87
N ASP A 155 -11.71 7.85 5.42
CA ASP A 155 -12.15 6.76 6.26
C ASP A 155 -11.41 5.48 5.86
N VAL A 156 -11.01 4.70 6.85
CA VAL A 156 -10.38 3.39 6.65
C VAL A 156 -11.27 2.34 7.30
N ASP A 157 -11.80 1.44 6.50
CA ASP A 157 -12.58 0.32 7.00
C ASP A 157 -11.71 -0.60 7.85
N SER A 158 -12.16 -0.91 9.07
CA SER A 158 -11.37 -1.70 10.02
C SER A 158 -11.27 -3.17 9.66
N ALA A 159 -12.19 -3.70 8.85
CA ALA A 159 -12.21 -5.11 8.48
C ALA A 159 -11.42 -5.38 7.19
N THR A 160 -11.58 -4.49 6.18
CA THR A 160 -10.98 -4.66 4.85
C THR A 160 -9.74 -3.79 4.63
N TYR A 161 -9.50 -2.80 5.50
CA TYR A 161 -8.50 -1.73 5.31
C TYR A 161 -8.69 -0.93 4.02
N GLU A 162 -9.88 -0.98 3.45
CA GLU A 162 -10.22 -0.18 2.29
C GLU A 162 -10.27 1.30 2.67
N VAL A 163 -9.57 2.12 1.89
CA VAL A 163 -9.53 3.57 2.09
C VAL A 163 -10.62 4.22 1.27
N GLN A 164 -11.45 5.02 1.91
CA GLN A 164 -12.47 5.82 1.28
C GLN A 164 -12.16 7.31 1.46
N ILE A 165 -12.05 8.04 0.37
CA ILE A 165 -11.80 9.49 0.37
C ILE A 165 -13.03 10.20 -0.17
N GLY A 166 -13.69 10.95 0.69
CA GLY A 166 -14.76 11.88 0.35
C GLY A 166 -14.21 13.24 -0.07
N MET A 167 -14.58 13.70 -1.27
CA MET A 167 -14.15 15.01 -1.79
C MET A 167 -15.36 15.90 -2.05
N GLU A 168 -15.18 17.21 -1.86
CA GLU A 168 -16.21 18.19 -2.17
C GLU A 168 -16.51 18.23 -3.67
N GLY A 169 -17.81 18.20 -4.01
CA GLY A 169 -18.25 18.16 -5.41
C GLY A 169 -18.09 16.79 -6.10
N PHE A 170 -17.71 15.75 -5.36
CA PHE A 170 -17.61 14.39 -5.88
C PHE A 170 -18.50 13.44 -5.08
N THR A 171 -19.23 12.55 -5.78
CA THR A 171 -20.08 11.53 -5.16
C THR A 171 -19.42 10.17 -5.29
N GLY A 172 -19.29 9.45 -4.18
CA GLY A 172 -18.60 8.16 -4.08
C GLY A 172 -17.16 8.29 -3.60
N ASN A 173 -16.41 7.18 -3.66
CA ASN A 173 -15.02 7.18 -3.26
C ASN A 173 -14.14 7.85 -4.33
N TRP A 174 -13.42 8.89 -3.94
CA TRP A 174 -12.54 9.62 -4.86
C TRP A 174 -11.44 8.75 -5.47
N LEU A 175 -11.05 7.67 -4.79
CA LEU A 175 -10.06 6.71 -5.29
C LEU A 175 -10.56 5.87 -6.48
N ASP A 176 -11.88 5.78 -6.68
CA ASP A 176 -12.46 5.00 -7.78
C ASP A 176 -12.37 5.69 -9.15
N ARG A 177 -11.98 6.96 -9.16
CA ARG A 177 -11.74 7.69 -10.41
C ARG A 177 -10.32 7.41 -10.93
N ASP A 178 -10.09 7.77 -12.18
CA ASP A 178 -8.74 7.73 -12.76
C ASP A 178 -7.88 8.86 -12.18
N LEU A 179 -7.09 8.51 -11.17
CA LEU A 179 -6.19 9.43 -10.50
C LEU A 179 -4.94 9.66 -11.35
N SER A 180 -4.49 10.91 -11.39
CA SER A 180 -3.18 11.26 -11.94
C SER A 180 -2.05 10.56 -11.15
N ALA A 181 -0.88 10.43 -11.78
CA ALA A 181 0.28 9.82 -11.13
C ALA A 181 0.68 10.53 -9.83
N THR A 182 0.58 11.86 -9.78
CA THR A 182 0.83 12.66 -8.59
C THR A 182 -0.19 12.38 -7.48
N GLU A 183 -1.48 12.30 -7.82
CA GLU A 183 -2.53 11.99 -6.85
C GLU A 183 -2.34 10.58 -6.25
N LYS A 184 -2.01 9.59 -7.07
CA LYS A 184 -1.67 8.22 -6.59
C LYS A 184 -0.47 8.24 -5.65
N GLN A 185 0.56 9.02 -5.97
CA GLN A 185 1.74 9.17 -5.11
C GLN A 185 1.39 9.87 -3.79
N HIS A 186 0.55 10.89 -3.79
CA HIS A 186 0.10 11.57 -2.56
C HIS A 186 -0.68 10.62 -1.65
N VAL A 187 -1.56 9.79 -2.19
CA VAL A 187 -2.29 8.76 -1.43
C VAL A 187 -1.31 7.80 -0.77
N GLY A 188 -0.34 7.26 -1.53
CA GLY A 188 0.65 6.32 -1.00
C GLY A 188 1.54 6.93 0.09
N LEU A 189 2.03 8.16 -0.13
CA LEU A 189 2.85 8.87 0.85
C LEU A 189 2.06 9.23 2.12
N SER A 190 0.80 9.61 1.98
CA SER A 190 -0.07 9.92 3.13
C SER A 190 -0.35 8.68 3.98
N LEU A 191 -0.54 7.52 3.34
CA LEU A 191 -0.65 6.26 4.04
C LEU A 191 0.65 5.90 4.77
N LEU A 192 1.80 6.06 4.12
CA LEU A 192 3.10 5.87 4.75
C LEU A 192 3.28 6.77 5.98
N TYR A 193 2.88 8.04 5.87
CA TYR A 193 2.89 8.98 6.99
C TYR A 193 2.03 8.48 8.15
N ALA A 194 0.80 8.07 7.88
CA ALA A 194 -0.12 7.56 8.88
C ALA A 194 0.42 6.32 9.59
N LEU A 195 0.87 5.33 8.83
CA LEU A 195 1.46 4.10 9.37
C LEU A 195 2.70 4.40 10.22
N ARG A 196 3.52 5.33 9.76
CA ARG A 196 4.72 5.76 10.49
C ARG A 196 4.38 6.45 11.81
N ARG A 197 3.35 7.29 11.84
CA ARG A 197 2.87 7.99 13.04
C ARG A 197 2.29 7.03 14.08
N LEU A 198 1.62 5.98 13.63
CA LEU A 198 1.01 4.97 14.49
C LEU A 198 1.99 3.88 14.94
N ALA A 199 3.15 3.77 14.31
CA ALA A 199 4.16 2.81 14.70
C ALA A 199 4.66 3.10 16.13
N SER A 200 4.66 2.07 16.97
CA SER A 200 5.09 2.16 18.37
C SER A 200 6.58 2.47 18.54
N LYS A 201 7.38 2.20 17.50
CA LYS A 201 8.84 2.44 17.49
C LYS A 201 9.19 3.47 16.43
N PRO A 202 10.14 4.37 16.70
CA PRO A 202 10.66 5.29 15.70
C PRO A 202 11.49 4.51 14.68
N LEU A 203 10.97 4.38 13.45
CA LEU A 203 11.68 3.74 12.34
C LEU A 203 12.18 4.81 11.37
N PRO A 204 13.41 4.71 10.85
CA PRO A 204 13.85 5.55 9.76
C PRO A 204 13.04 5.23 8.49
N VAL A 205 12.87 6.23 7.64
CA VAL A 205 12.17 6.08 6.35
C VAL A 205 13.16 6.41 5.23
N VAL A 206 13.26 5.51 4.26
CA VAL A 206 14.06 5.72 3.04
C VAL A 206 13.09 5.98 1.89
N VAL A 207 13.31 7.09 1.17
CA VAL A 207 12.48 7.48 0.03
C VAL A 207 13.39 7.61 -1.19
N ASP A 208 13.15 6.77 -2.17
CA ASP A 208 13.84 6.83 -3.46
C ASP A 208 13.04 7.65 -4.46
N THR A 209 13.71 8.48 -5.25
CA THR A 209 13.11 9.37 -6.26
C THR A 209 11.86 10.12 -5.75
N PRO A 210 12.02 10.96 -4.72
CA PRO A 210 10.92 11.46 -3.88
C PRO A 210 9.90 12.32 -4.63
N THR A 211 10.28 12.90 -5.77
CA THR A 211 9.45 13.89 -6.48
C THR A 211 9.29 13.60 -7.98
N SER A 212 9.60 12.39 -8.42
CA SER A 212 9.74 12.03 -9.85
C SER A 212 8.50 12.29 -10.73
N ARG A 213 7.32 12.36 -10.15
CA ARG A 213 6.05 12.54 -10.88
C ARG A 213 5.28 13.79 -10.44
N MET A 214 5.95 14.71 -9.76
CA MET A 214 5.34 15.91 -9.21
C MET A 214 5.71 17.14 -10.04
N ASP A 215 4.79 18.09 -10.16
CA ASP A 215 5.10 19.42 -10.66
C ASP A 215 5.92 20.22 -9.63
N THR A 216 6.51 21.34 -10.06
CA THR A 216 7.39 22.16 -9.23
C THR A 216 6.77 22.58 -7.90
N ARG A 217 5.47 22.84 -7.86
CA ARG A 217 4.78 23.28 -6.63
C ARG A 217 4.58 22.12 -5.65
N HIS A 218 4.18 20.96 -6.16
CA HIS A 218 4.03 19.76 -5.33
C HIS A 218 5.39 19.27 -4.83
N LYS A 219 6.44 19.40 -5.65
CA LYS A 219 7.84 19.18 -5.20
C LYS A 219 8.17 20.03 -3.98
N GLY A 220 7.89 21.34 -4.03
CA GLY A 220 8.12 22.25 -2.93
C GLY A 220 7.42 21.81 -1.63
N TYR A 221 6.15 21.48 -1.68
CA TYR A 221 5.40 21.02 -0.48
C TYR A 221 5.94 19.71 0.07
N SER A 222 6.21 18.75 -0.81
CA SER A 222 6.75 17.44 -0.38
C SER A 222 8.09 17.61 0.33
N VAL A 223 8.98 18.38 -0.25
CA VAL A 223 10.34 18.54 0.23
C VAL A 223 10.42 19.41 1.48
N THR A 224 9.65 20.50 1.55
CA THR A 224 9.74 21.45 2.67
C THR A 224 8.81 21.16 3.83
N LYS A 225 7.67 20.52 3.57
CA LYS A 225 6.64 20.28 4.59
C LYS A 225 6.46 18.82 4.95
N PHE A 226 6.48 17.92 3.96
CA PHE A 226 6.14 16.52 4.19
C PHE A 226 7.33 15.71 4.69
N TYR A 227 8.43 15.63 3.94
CA TYR A 227 9.58 14.79 4.31
C TYR A 227 10.19 15.16 5.66
N PRO A 228 10.37 16.45 6.05
CA PRO A 228 10.88 16.80 7.38
C PRO A 228 9.98 16.33 8.53
N ASN A 229 8.69 16.14 8.27
CA ASN A 229 7.71 15.71 9.27
C ASN A 229 7.36 14.22 9.19
N LEU A 230 7.89 13.49 8.20
CA LEU A 230 7.53 12.10 7.96
C LEU A 230 8.04 11.17 9.06
N SER A 231 9.27 11.35 9.53
CA SER A 231 9.88 10.53 10.59
C SER A 231 10.95 11.31 11.34
N HIS A 232 11.42 10.73 12.44
CA HIS A 232 12.59 11.24 13.18
C HIS A 232 13.87 11.22 12.33
N GLN A 233 13.97 10.31 11.36
CA GLN A 233 15.04 10.22 10.38
C GLN A 233 14.45 9.87 9.02
N VAL A 234 14.70 10.71 8.03
CA VAL A 234 14.29 10.47 6.64
C VAL A 234 15.53 10.52 5.76
N ILE A 235 15.77 9.44 5.04
CA ILE A 235 16.87 9.32 4.07
C ILE A 235 16.24 9.46 2.69
N VAL A 236 16.58 10.52 1.99
CA VAL A 236 16.06 10.83 0.66
C VAL A 236 17.14 10.57 -0.37
N LEU A 237 16.88 9.62 -1.27
CA LEU A 237 17.72 9.31 -2.42
C LEU A 237 17.23 10.15 -3.60
N ALA A 238 17.72 11.38 -3.69
CA ALA A 238 17.28 12.35 -4.67
C ALA A 238 18.22 12.38 -5.89
N THR A 239 17.63 12.57 -7.07
CA THR A 239 18.34 12.94 -8.30
C THR A 239 18.49 14.46 -8.40
N SER A 240 19.26 14.93 -9.37
CA SER A 240 19.39 16.37 -9.66
C SER A 240 18.03 17.02 -9.98
N ASP A 241 17.13 16.28 -10.64
CA ASP A 241 15.79 16.75 -10.99
C ASP A 241 14.86 16.90 -9.80
N ASP A 242 15.03 16.06 -8.77
CA ASP A 242 14.22 16.11 -7.55
C ASP A 242 14.47 17.39 -6.75
N LEU A 243 15.67 17.93 -6.82
CA LEU A 243 16.10 19.13 -6.09
C LEU A 243 16.30 20.35 -6.99
N ALA A 244 15.88 20.27 -8.26
CA ALA A 244 15.96 21.39 -9.20
C ALA A 244 15.06 22.57 -8.80
N GLY A 245 15.23 23.71 -9.47
CA GLY A 245 14.35 24.87 -9.28
C GLY A 245 14.50 25.61 -7.96
N GLY A 246 15.63 25.44 -7.27
CA GLY A 246 15.90 26.14 -6.00
C GLY A 246 15.45 25.37 -4.73
N LEU A 247 14.87 24.20 -4.87
CA LEU A 247 14.39 23.38 -3.73
C LEU A 247 15.50 23.03 -2.74
N HIS A 248 16.72 22.81 -3.23
CA HIS A 248 17.88 22.59 -2.34
C HIS A 248 18.15 23.79 -1.44
N LYS A 249 18.02 25.03 -1.99
CA LYS A 249 18.19 26.26 -1.20
C LYS A 249 17.06 26.43 -0.17
N GLU A 250 15.83 26.09 -0.55
CA GLU A 250 14.68 26.15 0.35
C GLU A 250 14.85 25.17 1.52
N LEU A 251 15.24 23.91 1.27
CA LEU A 251 15.55 22.93 2.29
C LEU A 251 16.67 23.41 3.23
N LYS A 252 17.70 24.01 2.67
CA LYS A 252 18.81 24.53 3.44
C LYS A 252 18.38 25.70 4.33
N SER A 253 17.58 26.63 3.80
CA SER A 253 17.03 27.75 4.57
C SER A 253 16.07 27.29 5.68
N ALA A 254 15.33 26.19 5.45
CA ALA A 254 14.47 25.56 6.43
C ALA A 254 15.21 24.73 7.51
N ASN A 255 16.57 24.65 7.42
CA ASN A 255 17.41 23.84 8.30
C ASN A 255 16.96 22.35 8.37
N ALA A 256 16.46 21.84 7.23
CA ALA A 256 15.87 20.51 7.15
C ALA A 256 16.91 19.39 6.91
N PHE A 257 18.17 19.77 6.61
CA PHE A 257 19.25 18.80 6.39
C PHE A 257 19.99 18.44 7.68
N GLY A 258 20.04 17.16 8.02
CA GLY A 258 20.99 16.64 9.01
C GLY A 258 22.36 16.35 8.39
N GLN A 259 22.37 15.67 7.24
CA GLN A 259 23.58 15.33 6.50
C GLN A 259 23.30 15.30 5.00
N GLN A 260 24.26 15.73 4.22
CA GLN A 260 24.21 15.64 2.77
C GLN A 260 25.31 14.71 2.27
N VAL A 261 24.97 13.83 1.34
CA VAL A 261 25.89 12.83 0.78
C VAL A 261 25.70 12.84 -0.73
N LEU A 262 26.79 13.03 -1.46
CA LEU A 262 26.81 12.88 -2.90
C LEU A 262 27.50 11.58 -3.30
N LEU A 263 26.83 10.81 -4.13
CA LEU A 263 27.39 9.66 -4.81
C LEU A 263 27.85 10.10 -6.20
N LYS A 264 29.16 10.13 -6.42
CA LYS A 264 29.75 10.54 -7.70
C LYS A 264 30.40 9.34 -8.39
N GLU A 265 30.11 9.15 -9.65
CA GLU A 265 30.78 8.14 -10.46
C GLU A 265 32.20 8.61 -10.78
N ASP A 266 33.18 7.80 -10.41
CA ASP A 266 34.62 8.04 -10.57
C ASP A 266 35.25 7.02 -11.56
N GLY A 267 34.50 6.63 -12.59
CA GLY A 267 34.93 5.69 -13.62
C GLY A 267 34.14 4.35 -13.57
N PRO A 268 34.48 3.40 -14.46
CA PRO A 268 33.72 2.15 -14.59
C PRO A 268 33.66 1.39 -13.25
N ALA A 269 32.46 1.20 -12.72
CA ALA A 269 32.17 0.50 -11.48
C ALA A 269 32.83 1.10 -10.20
N ARG A 270 33.15 2.39 -10.19
CA ARG A 270 33.66 3.10 -9.01
C ARG A 270 32.73 4.26 -8.65
N ILE A 271 32.34 4.30 -7.37
CA ILE A 271 31.56 5.39 -6.80
C ILE A 271 32.34 6.01 -5.66
N SER A 272 32.56 7.32 -5.71
CA SER A 272 33.07 8.10 -4.59
C SER A 272 31.91 8.69 -3.79
N VAL A 273 32.09 8.73 -2.46
CA VAL A 273 31.14 9.28 -1.52
C VAL A 273 31.67 10.59 -0.97
N ILE A 274 30.98 11.68 -1.22
CA ILE A 274 31.31 13.00 -0.73
C ILE A 274 30.29 13.43 0.31
N CYS A 275 30.74 13.66 1.55
CA CYS A 275 29.89 14.10 2.66
C CYS A 275 30.11 15.57 2.93
N GLY A 276 29.06 16.32 3.24
CA GLY A 276 29.14 17.70 3.66
C GLY A 276 28.21 18.64 2.89
N ASP A 277 28.53 19.95 2.90
CA ASP A 277 27.72 20.96 2.22
C ASP A 277 27.98 20.94 0.69
N LEU A 278 27.03 20.43 -0.05
CA LEU A 278 27.11 20.19 -1.50
C LEU A 278 26.82 21.45 -2.34
N LYS A 279 27.29 22.62 -1.92
CA LYS A 279 27.04 23.91 -2.58
C LYS A 279 27.33 23.94 -4.08
N SER A 280 28.17 23.08 -4.57
CA SER A 280 28.68 23.11 -5.98
C SER A 280 27.88 22.18 -6.92
N PHE A 281 26.85 21.48 -6.48
CA PHE A 281 26.13 20.48 -7.27
C PHE A 281 24.70 20.86 -7.67
N PHE A 282 24.20 22.01 -7.17
CA PHE A 282 22.84 22.49 -7.44
C PHE A 282 22.80 23.95 -7.84
#